data_80baf0c4f4b0249b4e305504b7f39621
#
_entry.id   80baf0c4f4b0249b4e305504b7f39621
#
_cell.length_a   1.000
_cell.length_b   1.000
_cell.length_c   1.000
_cell.angle_alpha   90.00
_cell.angle_beta   90.00
_cell.angle_gamma   90.00
#
_symmetry.space_group_name_H-M   'P 1'
#
loop_
_entity.id
_entity.type
_entity.pdbx_description
1 polymer ?
#
loop_
_entity_poly.entity_id
_entity_poly.type
_entity_poly.pdbx_seq_one_letter_code
_entity_poly.pdbx_strand_id
1 'polypeptide(L)'
;MSIEFQQSGYLVYRIYKASYDNLPGAPVPVTLSEFLPDTQKIAQGVIVNQSGWEQVLQSNKQAFVSEFVQRTRFTSAYPTSMTPAVFVDTLFANAGVVPSSSDRVTAISEFGSALATENVAARAHALRLVAENSTFAQQEFNRAFVLIQYFGYLRRNPDDAPDTNFDGYNFWLNKLNQFNGNYINAEMVKAFIQSTEYRNRFASK
;
A
#
# COMPACT_ATOMS: atom_id res chain seq x y z
N MET A 1 -15.57 6.36 2.22
CA MET A 1 -14.32 6.22 1.42
C MET A 1 -14.73 5.63 0.08
N SER A 2 -14.33 6.28 -1.04
CA SER A 2 -14.72 5.80 -2.38
C SER A 2 -14.04 4.46 -2.72
N ILE A 3 -14.64 3.68 -3.62
CA ILE A 3 -14.11 2.39 -4.06
C ILE A 3 -12.75 2.57 -4.72
N GLU A 4 -12.58 3.62 -5.53
CA GLU A 4 -11.30 3.92 -6.19
C GLU A 4 -10.18 4.17 -5.17
N PHE A 5 -10.48 4.95 -4.13
CA PHE A 5 -9.49 5.26 -3.10
C PHE A 5 -9.10 4.02 -2.30
N GLN A 6 -10.07 3.14 -2.00
CA GLN A 6 -9.77 1.86 -1.37
C GLN A 6 -8.86 1.01 -2.26
N GLN A 7 -9.24 0.81 -3.52
CA GLN A 7 -8.47 -0.03 -4.43
C GLN A 7 -7.09 0.53 -4.77
N SER A 8 -6.94 1.86 -4.88
CA SER A 8 -5.65 2.50 -5.12
C SER A 8 -4.81 2.57 -3.85
N GLY A 9 -5.40 3.03 -2.74
CA GLY A 9 -4.69 3.24 -1.48
C GLY A 9 -4.15 1.95 -0.87
N TYR A 10 -4.95 0.89 -0.82
CA TYR A 10 -4.47 -0.41 -0.33
C TYR A 10 -3.38 -1.01 -1.19
N LEU A 11 -3.44 -0.82 -2.52
CA LEU A 11 -2.38 -1.29 -3.39
C LEU A 11 -1.09 -0.52 -3.15
N VAL A 12 -1.15 0.83 -3.11
CA VAL A 12 0.04 1.66 -2.83
C VAL A 12 0.68 1.26 -1.51
N TYR A 13 -0.12 1.14 -0.43
CA TYR A 13 0.38 0.67 0.87
C TYR A 13 1.16 -0.63 0.74
N ARG A 14 0.58 -1.66 0.09
CA ARG A 14 1.21 -2.97 -0.05
C ARG A 14 2.43 -2.97 -0.99
N ILE A 15 2.43 -2.14 -2.03
CA ILE A 15 3.62 -1.97 -2.90
C ILE A 15 4.79 -1.44 -2.07
N TYR A 16 4.59 -0.40 -1.25
CA TYR A 16 5.64 0.13 -0.39
C TYR A 16 6.08 -0.90 0.65
N LYS A 17 5.15 -1.58 1.31
CA LYS A 17 5.45 -2.59 2.32
C LYS A 17 6.23 -3.77 1.73
N ALA A 18 5.81 -4.32 0.60
CA ALA A 18 6.54 -5.42 -0.08
C ALA A 18 7.92 -4.98 -0.59
N SER A 19 8.05 -3.71 -0.99
CA SER A 19 9.32 -3.20 -1.51
C SER A 19 10.34 -2.85 -0.43
N TYR A 20 9.91 -2.34 0.74
CA TYR A 20 10.82 -1.70 1.68
C TYR A 20 10.60 -2.07 3.15
N ASP A 21 9.60 -2.94 3.44
CA ASP A 21 9.12 -3.15 4.81
C ASP A 21 8.53 -1.84 5.40
N ASN A 22 8.50 -1.71 6.69
CA ASN A 22 8.12 -0.46 7.36
C ASN A 22 9.24 0.57 7.28
N LEU A 23 8.88 1.83 7.39
CA LEU A 23 9.85 2.91 7.52
C LEU A 23 10.68 2.72 8.81
N PRO A 24 11.95 3.12 8.82
CA PRO A 24 12.81 2.98 10.00
C PRO A 24 12.18 3.60 11.25
N GLY A 25 11.99 2.79 12.29
CA GLY A 25 11.40 3.23 13.56
C GLY A 25 9.89 3.47 13.53
N ALA A 26 9.18 3.17 12.43
CA ALA A 26 7.75 3.39 12.27
C ALA A 26 6.99 2.07 12.04
N PRO A 27 5.73 1.95 12.45
CA PRO A 27 4.89 0.78 12.17
C PRO A 27 4.20 0.86 10.79
N VAL A 28 4.59 1.78 9.93
CA VAL A 28 3.96 2.08 8.64
C VAL A 28 4.99 2.08 7.50
N PRO A 29 4.63 1.68 6.27
CA PRO A 29 5.60 1.52 5.18
C PRO A 29 5.79 2.79 4.33
N VAL A 30 4.92 3.79 4.46
CA VAL A 30 4.85 4.93 3.54
C VAL A 30 4.39 6.20 4.24
N THR A 31 4.90 7.35 3.82
CA THR A 31 4.46 8.67 4.27
C THR A 31 3.31 9.21 3.43
N LEU A 32 2.57 10.20 3.95
CA LEU A 32 1.52 10.90 3.19
C LEU A 32 2.04 11.51 1.89
N SER A 33 3.24 12.09 1.93
CA SER A 33 3.86 12.75 0.77
C SER A 33 4.19 11.81 -0.38
N GLU A 34 4.46 10.53 -0.09
CA GLU A 34 4.66 9.48 -1.09
C GLU A 34 3.33 8.84 -1.52
N PHE A 35 2.46 8.57 -0.53
CA PHE A 35 1.19 7.85 -0.74
C PHE A 35 0.21 8.62 -1.64
N LEU A 36 0.07 9.93 -1.40
CA LEU A 36 -0.97 10.72 -2.06
C LEU A 36 -0.78 10.84 -3.59
N PRO A 37 0.40 11.25 -4.10
CA PRO A 37 0.61 11.31 -5.55
C PRO A 37 0.52 9.93 -6.22
N ASP A 38 0.92 8.86 -5.54
CA ASP A 38 0.88 7.51 -6.10
C ASP A 38 -0.56 6.98 -6.18
N THR A 39 -1.40 7.25 -5.17
CA THR A 39 -2.84 6.93 -5.26
C THR A 39 -3.54 7.72 -6.35
N GLN A 40 -3.17 8.99 -6.56
CA GLN A 40 -3.72 9.83 -7.63
C GLN A 40 -3.39 9.31 -9.02
N LYS A 41 -2.15 8.79 -9.23
CA LYS A 41 -1.77 8.14 -10.51
C LYS A 41 -2.69 6.97 -10.84
N ILE A 42 -2.97 6.11 -9.86
CA ILE A 42 -3.84 4.93 -10.04
C ILE A 42 -5.30 5.35 -10.27
N ALA A 43 -5.76 6.39 -9.60
CA ALA A 43 -7.15 6.86 -9.70
C ALA A 43 -7.41 7.74 -10.94
N GLN A 44 -6.39 8.11 -11.71
CA GLN A 44 -6.52 9.04 -12.83
C GLN A 44 -7.49 8.51 -13.89
N GLY A 45 -8.54 9.29 -14.18
CA GLY A 45 -9.54 8.95 -15.20
C GLY A 45 -10.48 7.80 -14.82
N VAL A 46 -10.40 7.28 -13.59
CA VAL A 46 -11.29 6.23 -13.08
C VAL A 46 -12.58 6.89 -12.58
N ILE A 47 -13.70 6.61 -13.26
CA ILE A 47 -15.04 7.05 -12.83
C ILE A 47 -15.86 5.80 -12.59
N VAL A 48 -16.03 5.42 -11.34
CA VAL A 48 -16.76 4.22 -10.92
C VAL A 48 -18.17 4.23 -11.51
N ASN A 49 -18.61 3.06 -11.97
CA ASN A 49 -19.87 2.82 -12.69
C ASN A 49 -19.95 3.38 -14.13
N GLN A 50 -18.90 4.06 -14.63
CA GLN A 50 -18.78 4.32 -16.05
C GLN A 50 -18.29 3.06 -16.78
N SER A 51 -18.83 2.78 -17.96
CA SER A 51 -18.38 1.61 -18.76
C SER A 51 -16.86 1.63 -18.94
N GLY A 52 -16.21 0.51 -18.64
CA GLY A 52 -14.75 0.36 -18.80
C GLY A 52 -13.89 0.90 -17.64
N TRP A 53 -14.46 1.41 -16.56
CA TRP A 53 -13.69 1.97 -15.44
C TRP A 53 -12.72 0.96 -14.80
N GLU A 54 -13.09 -0.31 -14.76
CA GLU A 54 -12.26 -1.37 -14.20
C GLU A 54 -11.00 -1.60 -15.05
N GLN A 55 -11.12 -1.56 -16.38
CA GLN A 55 -9.99 -1.67 -17.30
C GLN A 55 -9.04 -0.48 -17.14
N VAL A 56 -9.58 0.74 -17.00
CA VAL A 56 -8.78 1.94 -16.73
C VAL A 56 -8.01 1.78 -15.43
N LEU A 57 -8.70 1.34 -14.35
CA LEU A 57 -8.07 1.10 -13.06
C LEU A 57 -6.96 0.04 -13.15
N GLN A 58 -7.18 -1.09 -13.83
CA GLN A 58 -6.17 -2.14 -13.97
C GLN A 58 -4.96 -1.67 -14.79
N SER A 59 -5.19 -0.90 -15.86
CA SER A 59 -4.12 -0.31 -16.67
C SER A 59 -3.30 0.68 -15.85
N ASN A 60 -3.96 1.54 -15.06
CA ASN A 60 -3.28 2.50 -14.19
C ASN A 60 -2.47 1.81 -13.09
N LYS A 61 -3.01 0.75 -12.46
CA LYS A 61 -2.27 -0.08 -11.49
C LYS A 61 -0.99 -0.63 -12.12
N GLN A 62 -1.08 -1.19 -13.32
CA GLN A 62 0.08 -1.74 -14.02
C GLN A 62 1.09 -0.64 -14.40
N ALA A 63 0.64 0.48 -14.93
CA ALA A 63 1.48 1.62 -15.27
C ALA A 63 2.21 2.19 -14.04
N PHE A 64 1.50 2.32 -12.91
CA PHE A 64 2.08 2.74 -11.64
C PHE A 64 3.20 1.79 -11.18
N VAL A 65 2.96 0.47 -11.15
CA VAL A 65 3.98 -0.47 -10.70
C VAL A 65 5.18 -0.51 -11.65
N SER A 66 4.93 -0.38 -12.97
CA SER A 66 6.01 -0.30 -13.97
C SER A 66 6.89 0.95 -13.80
N GLU A 67 6.31 2.08 -13.41
CA GLU A 67 7.06 3.29 -13.08
C GLU A 67 7.79 3.14 -11.72
N PHE A 68 7.12 2.55 -10.72
CA PHE A 68 7.63 2.38 -9.37
C PHE A 68 8.93 1.56 -9.33
N VAL A 69 8.99 0.45 -10.09
CA VAL A 69 10.19 -0.42 -10.12
C VAL A 69 11.40 0.22 -10.82
N GLN A 70 11.21 1.37 -11.46
CA GLN A 70 12.29 2.15 -12.11
C GLN A 70 12.77 3.31 -11.23
N ARG A 71 12.13 3.60 -10.10
CA ARG A 71 12.54 4.66 -9.17
C ARG A 71 13.92 4.34 -8.59
N THR A 72 14.74 5.37 -8.39
CA THR A 72 16.10 5.24 -7.85
C THR A 72 16.12 4.43 -6.55
N ARG A 73 15.17 4.70 -5.63
CA ARG A 73 15.06 3.96 -4.37
C ARG A 73 14.87 2.46 -4.61
N PHE A 74 14.01 2.08 -5.58
CA PHE A 74 13.74 0.68 -5.89
C PHE A 74 14.95 0.01 -6.57
N THR A 75 15.54 0.63 -7.58
CA THR A 75 16.69 0.07 -8.30
C THR A 75 17.94 -0.05 -7.42
N SER A 76 18.09 0.83 -6.41
CA SER A 76 19.14 0.72 -5.41
C SER A 76 18.93 -0.45 -4.44
N ALA A 77 17.67 -0.69 -4.02
CA ALA A 77 17.32 -1.79 -3.13
C ALA A 77 17.34 -3.16 -3.84
N TYR A 78 17.03 -3.16 -5.14
CA TYR A 78 16.93 -4.35 -5.98
C TYR A 78 17.83 -4.22 -7.22
N PRO A 79 19.12 -4.47 -7.13
CA PRO A 79 20.01 -4.48 -8.29
C PRO A 79 19.53 -5.47 -9.35
N THR A 80 19.66 -5.12 -10.63
CA THR A 80 19.20 -5.96 -11.74
C THR A 80 19.95 -7.30 -11.85
N SER A 81 21.13 -7.42 -11.22
CA SER A 81 21.90 -8.66 -11.11
C SER A 81 21.32 -9.69 -10.14
N MET A 82 20.28 -9.34 -9.35
CA MET A 82 19.60 -10.32 -8.50
C MET A 82 18.96 -11.42 -9.36
N THR A 83 18.98 -12.65 -8.85
CA THR A 83 18.20 -13.72 -9.48
C THR A 83 16.70 -13.51 -9.22
N PRO A 84 15.81 -14.00 -10.12
CA PRO A 84 14.35 -13.94 -9.91
C PRO A 84 13.90 -14.49 -8.56
N ALA A 85 14.49 -15.59 -8.11
CA ALA A 85 14.15 -16.20 -6.82
C ALA A 85 14.49 -15.27 -5.65
N VAL A 86 15.70 -14.71 -5.61
CA VAL A 86 16.13 -13.78 -4.55
C VAL A 86 15.25 -12.52 -4.56
N PHE A 87 14.93 -11.98 -5.73
CA PHE A 87 14.05 -10.82 -5.87
C PHE A 87 12.67 -11.07 -5.26
N VAL A 88 12.01 -12.17 -5.66
CA VAL A 88 10.67 -12.53 -5.16
C VAL A 88 10.69 -12.85 -3.67
N ASP A 89 11.68 -13.61 -3.20
CA ASP A 89 11.80 -13.97 -1.78
C ASP A 89 12.03 -12.74 -0.91
N THR A 90 12.79 -11.75 -1.39
CA THR A 90 12.98 -10.47 -0.67
C THR A 90 11.67 -9.69 -0.57
N LEU A 91 10.87 -9.64 -1.65
CA LEU A 91 9.55 -8.97 -1.62
C LEU A 91 8.60 -9.61 -0.61
N PHE A 92 8.53 -10.95 -0.58
CA PHE A 92 7.71 -11.66 0.41
C PHE A 92 8.23 -11.51 1.84
N ALA A 93 9.54 -11.49 2.03
CA ALA A 93 10.16 -11.25 3.34
C ALA A 93 9.78 -9.86 3.88
N ASN A 94 9.88 -8.81 3.06
CA ASN A 94 9.45 -7.45 3.42
C ASN A 94 7.95 -7.37 3.70
N ALA A 95 7.14 -8.10 2.92
CA ALA A 95 5.71 -8.22 3.15
C ALA A 95 5.37 -8.92 4.49
N GLY A 96 6.32 -9.63 5.09
CA GLY A 96 6.10 -10.41 6.31
C GLY A 96 5.22 -11.64 6.09
N VAL A 97 5.21 -12.20 4.87
CA VAL A 97 4.36 -13.34 4.49
C VAL A 97 5.23 -14.49 3.97
N VAL A 98 4.92 -15.67 4.44
CA VAL A 98 5.45 -16.90 3.84
C VAL A 98 4.52 -17.27 2.67
N PRO A 99 4.98 -17.18 1.41
CA PRO A 99 4.14 -17.50 0.27
C PRO A 99 3.85 -18.99 0.19
N SER A 100 2.73 -19.36 -0.42
CA SER A 100 2.56 -20.73 -0.90
C SER A 100 3.59 -21.04 -1.99
N SER A 101 3.89 -22.34 -2.21
CA SER A 101 4.77 -22.74 -3.31
C SER A 101 4.25 -22.25 -4.67
N SER A 102 2.93 -22.24 -4.86
CA SER A 102 2.28 -21.74 -6.08
C SER A 102 2.51 -20.24 -6.26
N ASP A 103 2.25 -19.42 -5.23
CA ASP A 103 2.41 -17.96 -5.32
C ASP A 103 3.86 -17.59 -5.64
N ARG A 104 4.80 -18.24 -4.94
CA ARG A 104 6.23 -18.04 -5.18
C ARG A 104 6.63 -18.39 -6.61
N VAL A 105 6.25 -19.58 -7.08
CA VAL A 105 6.57 -20.04 -8.45
C VAL A 105 5.94 -19.12 -9.48
N THR A 106 4.69 -18.70 -9.30
CA THR A 106 4.01 -17.78 -10.22
C THR A 106 4.77 -16.46 -10.34
N ALA A 107 5.18 -15.86 -9.24
CA ALA A 107 5.92 -14.59 -9.26
C ALA A 107 7.32 -14.73 -9.89
N ILE A 108 8.01 -15.86 -9.67
CA ILE A 108 9.31 -16.14 -10.31
C ILE A 108 9.15 -16.37 -11.81
N SER A 109 8.07 -17.02 -12.25
CA SER A 109 7.83 -17.35 -13.65
C SER A 109 7.66 -16.14 -14.57
N GLU A 110 7.36 -14.95 -13.99
CA GLU A 110 7.32 -13.69 -14.76
C GLU A 110 8.66 -13.37 -15.46
N PHE A 111 9.76 -13.89 -14.94
CA PHE A 111 11.09 -13.70 -15.51
C PHE A 111 11.44 -14.78 -16.58
N GLY A 112 10.58 -15.77 -16.79
CA GLY A 112 10.85 -16.87 -17.72
C GLY A 112 12.13 -17.64 -17.35
N SER A 113 13.03 -17.79 -18.31
CA SER A 113 14.33 -18.46 -18.14
C SER A 113 15.47 -17.49 -17.78
N ALA A 114 15.19 -16.22 -17.47
CA ALA A 114 16.23 -15.25 -17.15
C ALA A 114 16.94 -15.59 -15.83
N LEU A 115 18.26 -15.41 -15.81
CA LEU A 115 19.08 -15.62 -14.61
C LEU A 115 19.19 -14.36 -13.74
N ALA A 116 18.75 -13.21 -14.26
CA ALA A 116 18.79 -11.91 -13.62
C ALA A 116 17.47 -11.16 -13.82
N THR A 117 17.25 -10.08 -13.06
CA THR A 117 15.98 -9.35 -13.04
C THR A 117 16.04 -8.04 -13.85
N GLU A 118 16.64 -8.05 -15.03
CA GLU A 118 16.78 -6.85 -15.87
C GLU A 118 15.46 -6.39 -16.50
N ASN A 119 14.53 -7.31 -16.73
CA ASN A 119 13.26 -7.01 -17.38
C ASN A 119 12.33 -6.22 -16.47
N VAL A 120 12.09 -4.95 -16.81
CA VAL A 120 11.24 -4.02 -16.04
C VAL A 120 9.78 -4.53 -15.92
N ALA A 121 9.22 -5.09 -16.99
CA ALA A 121 7.86 -5.60 -16.98
C ALA A 121 7.74 -6.81 -16.04
N ALA A 122 8.71 -7.74 -16.08
CA ALA A 122 8.74 -8.88 -15.17
C ALA A 122 8.86 -8.46 -13.69
N ARG A 123 9.72 -7.47 -13.39
CA ARG A 123 9.84 -6.89 -12.05
C ARG A 123 8.51 -6.29 -11.56
N ALA A 124 7.84 -5.54 -12.44
CA ALA A 124 6.57 -4.91 -12.12
C ALA A 124 5.46 -5.95 -11.89
N HIS A 125 5.37 -6.97 -12.74
CA HIS A 125 4.38 -8.04 -12.58
C HIS A 125 4.64 -8.85 -11.30
N ALA A 126 5.88 -9.25 -11.04
CA ALA A 126 6.24 -9.99 -9.83
C ALA A 126 5.94 -9.18 -8.56
N LEU A 127 6.31 -7.90 -8.51
CA LEU A 127 5.97 -7.02 -7.38
C LEU A 127 4.46 -6.89 -7.20
N ARG A 128 3.71 -6.74 -8.30
CA ARG A 128 2.24 -6.65 -8.24
C ARG A 128 1.63 -7.94 -7.73
N LEU A 129 2.09 -9.12 -8.18
CA LEU A 129 1.63 -10.42 -7.68
C LEU A 129 1.85 -10.54 -6.16
N VAL A 130 3.01 -10.13 -5.66
CA VAL A 130 3.27 -10.11 -4.22
C VAL A 130 2.33 -9.12 -3.50
N ALA A 131 2.19 -7.90 -3.99
CA ALA A 131 1.34 -6.88 -3.37
C ALA A 131 -0.16 -7.25 -3.40
N GLU A 132 -0.61 -8.02 -4.37
CA GLU A 132 -2.01 -8.49 -4.50
C GLU A 132 -2.20 -9.92 -3.91
N ASN A 133 -1.17 -10.53 -3.30
CA ASN A 133 -1.30 -11.80 -2.59
C ASN A 133 -2.39 -11.72 -1.52
N SER A 134 -3.30 -12.69 -1.48
CA SER A 134 -4.49 -12.65 -0.62
C SER A 134 -4.16 -12.70 0.87
N THR A 135 -3.18 -13.50 1.28
CA THR A 135 -2.72 -13.60 2.66
C THR A 135 -2.12 -12.27 3.12
N PHE A 136 -1.28 -11.67 2.29
CA PHE A 136 -0.69 -10.36 2.55
C PHE A 136 -1.76 -9.26 2.62
N ALA A 137 -2.69 -9.25 1.68
CA ALA A 137 -3.78 -8.29 1.66
C ALA A 137 -4.64 -8.35 2.92
N GLN A 138 -4.95 -9.57 3.39
CA GLN A 138 -5.72 -9.78 4.61
C GLN A 138 -4.94 -9.39 5.86
N GLN A 139 -3.67 -9.78 5.95
CA GLN A 139 -2.78 -9.48 7.09
C GLN A 139 -2.61 -7.98 7.31
N GLU A 140 -2.43 -7.21 6.23
CA GLU A 140 -2.17 -5.77 6.30
C GLU A 140 -3.44 -4.92 6.21
N PHE A 141 -4.63 -5.51 6.06
CA PHE A 141 -5.86 -4.76 5.84
C PHE A 141 -6.12 -3.71 6.93
N ASN A 142 -6.10 -4.12 8.20
CA ASN A 142 -6.37 -3.21 9.32
C ASN A 142 -5.30 -2.14 9.48
N ARG A 143 -4.02 -2.49 9.27
CA ARG A 143 -2.89 -1.55 9.31
C ARG A 143 -3.02 -0.46 8.24
N ALA A 144 -3.27 -0.89 7.02
CA ALA A 144 -3.51 0.01 5.89
C ALA A 144 -4.76 0.87 6.11
N PHE A 145 -5.86 0.27 6.60
CA PHE A 145 -7.09 1.00 6.89
C PHE A 145 -6.84 2.16 7.87
N VAL A 146 -6.17 1.89 9.00
CA VAL A 146 -5.87 2.93 10.01
C VAL A 146 -5.02 4.04 9.40
N LEU A 147 -3.93 3.70 8.70
CA LEU A 147 -3.07 4.71 8.07
C LEU A 147 -3.83 5.59 7.08
N ILE A 148 -4.68 4.97 6.26
CA ILE A 148 -5.51 5.67 5.27
C ILE A 148 -6.51 6.66 5.94
N GLN A 149 -6.97 6.40 7.18
CA GLN A 149 -7.80 7.38 7.90
C GLN A 149 -7.00 8.64 8.26
N TYR A 150 -5.76 8.50 8.73
CA TYR A 150 -4.87 9.66 8.96
C TYR A 150 -4.65 10.45 7.68
N PHE A 151 -4.33 9.78 6.59
CA PHE A 151 -4.10 10.42 5.29
C PHE A 151 -5.35 11.06 4.69
N GLY A 152 -6.49 10.38 4.77
CA GLY A 152 -7.74 10.85 4.20
C GLY A 152 -8.42 11.95 5.00
N TYR A 153 -8.56 11.77 6.31
CA TYR A 153 -9.28 12.71 7.17
C TYR A 153 -8.39 13.78 7.78
N LEU A 154 -7.23 13.41 8.31
CA LEU A 154 -6.35 14.35 9.03
C LEU A 154 -5.31 15.01 8.13
N ARG A 155 -5.01 14.41 6.96
CA ARG A 155 -4.05 14.92 5.98
C ARG A 155 -2.63 15.05 6.53
N ARG A 156 -2.23 14.14 7.37
CA ARG A 156 -0.89 14.07 7.96
C ARG A 156 -0.45 12.63 8.21
N ASN A 157 0.82 12.45 8.51
CA ASN A 157 1.32 11.19 9.06
C ASN A 157 0.82 10.99 10.50
N PRO A 158 0.77 9.74 10.98
CA PRO A 158 0.33 9.49 12.37
C PRO A 158 1.20 10.14 13.45
N ASP A 159 2.49 10.34 13.17
CA ASP A 159 3.49 10.94 14.05
C ASP A 159 3.74 12.44 13.82
N ASP A 160 3.02 13.06 12.87
CA ASP A 160 3.02 14.53 12.72
C ASP A 160 2.19 15.19 13.81
N ALA A 161 2.50 16.45 14.11
CA ALA A 161 1.74 17.27 15.07
C ALA A 161 0.21 17.23 14.80
N PRO A 162 -0.63 17.15 15.82
CA PRO A 162 -0.34 17.31 17.25
C PRO A 162 0.27 16.07 17.94
N ASP A 163 0.30 14.92 17.27
CA ASP A 163 1.01 13.73 17.77
C ASP A 163 2.53 13.89 17.55
N THR A 164 3.31 13.13 18.30
CA THR A 164 4.78 13.13 18.22
C THR A 164 5.33 11.70 18.08
N ASN A 165 4.43 10.72 17.97
CA ASN A 165 4.73 9.30 17.87
C ASN A 165 3.53 8.53 17.26
N PHE A 166 3.62 7.21 17.23
CA PHE A 166 2.60 6.33 16.68
C PHE A 166 1.57 5.82 17.70
N ASP A 167 1.46 6.41 18.90
CA ASP A 167 0.55 5.91 19.94
C ASP A 167 -0.91 5.98 19.49
N GLY A 168 -1.32 7.06 18.84
CA GLY A 168 -2.65 7.21 18.26
C GLY A 168 -2.94 6.17 17.17
N TYR A 169 -1.98 5.91 16.28
CA TYR A 169 -2.08 4.86 15.27
C TYR A 169 -2.23 3.46 15.91
N ASN A 170 -1.38 3.15 16.87
CA ASN A 170 -1.39 1.86 17.56
C ASN A 170 -2.69 1.66 18.36
N PHE A 171 -3.19 2.71 19.01
CA PHE A 171 -4.48 2.68 19.70
C PHE A 171 -5.62 2.26 18.74
N TRP A 172 -5.71 2.92 17.58
CA TRP A 172 -6.76 2.63 16.60
C TRP A 172 -6.60 1.26 15.96
N LEU A 173 -5.38 0.84 15.69
CA LEU A 173 -5.10 -0.50 15.17
C LEU A 173 -5.52 -1.58 16.17
N ASN A 174 -5.16 -1.44 17.43
CA ASN A 174 -5.55 -2.38 18.48
C ASN A 174 -7.07 -2.43 18.64
N LYS A 175 -7.72 -1.26 18.64
CA LYS A 175 -9.18 -1.19 18.73
C LYS A 175 -9.86 -1.85 17.53
N LEU A 176 -9.38 -1.59 16.32
CA LEU A 176 -9.93 -2.22 15.11
C LEU A 176 -9.75 -3.74 15.12
N ASN A 177 -8.60 -4.23 15.60
CA ASN A 177 -8.34 -5.67 15.76
C ASN A 177 -9.29 -6.32 16.81
N GLN A 178 -9.58 -5.66 17.92
CA GLN A 178 -10.55 -6.14 18.92
C GLN A 178 -11.95 -6.34 18.33
N PHE A 179 -12.31 -5.57 17.33
CA PHE A 179 -13.59 -5.69 16.60
C PHE A 179 -13.46 -6.45 15.27
N ASN A 180 -12.40 -7.28 15.10
CA ASN A 180 -12.16 -8.07 13.88
C ASN A 180 -12.23 -7.27 12.57
N GLY A 181 -11.70 -6.04 12.57
CA GLY A 181 -11.71 -5.14 11.41
C GLY A 181 -13.03 -4.40 11.19
N ASN A 182 -14.03 -4.57 12.06
CA ASN A 182 -15.28 -3.83 11.94
C ASN A 182 -15.12 -2.39 12.44
N TYR A 183 -14.82 -1.47 11.53
CA TYR A 183 -14.58 -0.06 11.82
C TYR A 183 -15.83 0.68 12.33
N ILE A 184 -17.04 0.17 12.07
CA ILE A 184 -18.30 0.74 12.57
C ILE A 184 -18.41 0.46 14.08
N ASN A 185 -18.23 -0.79 14.49
CA ASN A 185 -18.26 -1.18 15.90
C ASN A 185 -17.08 -0.59 16.70
N ALA A 186 -15.93 -0.39 16.03
CA ALA A 186 -14.80 0.32 16.61
C ALA A 186 -15.03 1.84 16.72
N GLU A 187 -16.11 2.38 16.14
CA GLU A 187 -16.44 3.80 16.04
C GLU A 187 -15.32 4.67 15.46
N MET A 188 -14.41 4.06 14.72
CA MET A 188 -13.16 4.68 14.29
C MET A 188 -13.41 5.86 13.33
N VAL A 189 -14.14 5.63 12.24
CA VAL A 189 -14.43 6.68 11.24
C VAL A 189 -15.19 7.83 11.89
N LYS A 190 -16.17 7.52 12.76
CA LYS A 190 -16.92 8.52 13.52
C LYS A 190 -15.98 9.41 14.37
N ALA A 191 -15.03 8.79 15.07
CA ALA A 191 -14.08 9.54 15.91
C ALA A 191 -13.21 10.48 15.05
N PHE A 192 -12.71 10.02 13.90
CA PHE A 192 -11.92 10.86 13.00
C PHE A 192 -12.69 12.07 12.48
N ILE A 193 -13.91 11.88 11.95
CA ILE A 193 -14.71 12.99 11.40
C ILE A 193 -15.27 13.93 12.48
N GLN A 194 -15.39 13.48 13.74
CA GLN A 194 -15.82 14.29 14.85
C GLN A 194 -14.65 14.96 15.60
N SER A 195 -13.41 14.62 15.29
CA SER A 195 -12.25 15.21 15.92
C SER A 195 -12.19 16.73 15.68
N THR A 196 -11.67 17.48 16.66
CA THR A 196 -11.42 18.92 16.52
C THR A 196 -10.47 19.18 15.35
N GLU A 197 -9.47 18.33 15.18
CA GLU A 197 -8.50 18.43 14.09
C GLU A 197 -9.18 18.38 12.72
N TYR A 198 -10.05 17.39 12.48
CA TYR A 198 -10.80 17.30 11.23
C TYR A 198 -11.71 18.51 11.00
N ARG A 199 -12.45 18.94 12.03
CA ARG A 199 -13.38 20.07 11.94
C ARG A 199 -12.67 21.38 11.64
N ASN A 200 -11.50 21.61 12.25
CA ASN A 200 -10.70 22.82 12.03
C ASN A 200 -10.24 22.99 10.58
N ARG A 201 -10.18 21.90 9.79
CA ARG A 201 -9.88 21.97 8.35
C ARG A 201 -10.95 22.69 7.53
N PHE A 202 -12.18 22.72 8.03
CA PHE A 202 -13.36 23.31 7.37
C PHE A 202 -13.89 24.53 8.13
N ALA A 203 -13.31 24.88 9.26
CA ALA A 203 -13.64 26.11 9.94
C ALA A 203 -13.23 27.30 9.05
N SER A 204 -14.16 28.20 8.78
CA SER A 204 -13.88 29.43 8.04
C SER A 204 -12.75 30.18 8.75
N LYS A 205 -11.68 30.52 8.00
CA LYS A 205 -10.65 31.42 8.48
C LYS A 205 -11.20 32.85 8.54
#